data_cdcd99e3332ecc3d60898d59550a49b7
#
_entry.id   cdcd99e3332ecc3d60898d59550a49b7
#
_cell.length_a   1.000
_cell.length_b   1.000
_cell.length_c   1.000
_cell.angle_alpha   90.00
_cell.angle_beta   90.00
_cell.angle_gamma   90.00
#
_symmetry.space_group_name_H-M   'P 1'
#
loop_
_entity.id
_entity.type
_entity.pdbx_description
1 polymer ?
#
loop_
_entity_poly.entity_id
_entity_poly.type
_entity_poly.pdbx_seq_one_letter_code
_entity_poly.pdbx_strand_id
1 'polypeptide(L)'
;ICAVSEIPVMAAGNINRMEDVKKLIYAGCAKVALNFSKQSNIELLEEMSKRFGQEKMYVCISSPEEFTENKDLIEDYAGGILALDAVQNEVEKASSMQVILHTEENHKETLMELMKQKAVGGLSGAFVSASDTDLTEFKELCRKNGIPVNISESAISWSEFKLNSDGLIPVVVQDYKTDEVLMLAYMNEEAFQTTLDSGKMTYWSRSRQELWTKGLTSGHVQYVKSLTLDCDNDTILAKVAQVGAACHTGNKTCFFKPLMKKE
;
A
#
# COMPACT_ATOMS: atom_id res chain seq x y z
N ILE A 1 11.26 2.54 10.61
CA ILE A 1 10.31 2.16 9.56
C ILE A 1 9.24 3.24 9.43
N CYS A 2 8.43 3.55 10.45
CA CYS A 2 7.31 4.50 10.35
C CYS A 2 7.72 5.89 9.84
N ALA A 3 8.89 6.39 10.21
CA ALA A 3 9.37 7.71 9.78
C ALA A 3 9.69 7.81 8.27
N VAL A 4 9.86 6.69 7.60
CA VAL A 4 10.18 6.62 6.16
C VAL A 4 9.11 5.89 5.36
N SER A 5 8.13 5.28 6.03
CA SER A 5 7.01 4.59 5.39
C SER A 5 5.91 5.59 5.02
N GLU A 6 5.46 5.55 3.79
CA GLU A 6 4.35 6.35 3.29
C GLU A 6 3.01 5.61 3.36
N ILE A 7 3.05 4.33 3.71
CA ILE A 7 1.86 3.52 3.99
C ILE A 7 1.67 3.36 5.50
N PRO A 8 0.43 3.21 5.98
CA PRO A 8 0.17 2.97 7.39
C PRO A 8 0.88 1.70 7.87
N VAL A 9 1.60 1.81 8.99
CA VAL A 9 2.31 0.70 9.61
C VAL A 9 1.53 0.19 10.81
N MET A 10 1.27 -1.12 10.85
CA MET A 10 0.79 -1.82 12.03
C MET A 10 1.97 -2.53 12.72
N ALA A 11 2.09 -2.35 14.03
CA ALA A 11 3.07 -3.05 14.84
C ALA A 11 2.40 -4.17 15.65
N ALA A 12 3.02 -5.35 15.67
CA ALA A 12 2.61 -6.50 16.46
C ALA A 12 3.85 -7.16 17.11
N GLY A 13 3.65 -7.87 18.21
CA GLY A 13 4.71 -8.62 18.90
C GLY A 13 5.47 -7.82 19.97
N ASN A 14 6.00 -8.54 20.97
CA ASN A 14 6.79 -8.01 22.09
C ASN A 14 6.19 -6.85 22.90
N ILE A 15 4.87 -6.66 22.83
CA ILE A 15 4.16 -5.67 23.62
C ILE A 15 3.76 -6.36 24.95
N ASN A 16 4.18 -5.79 26.08
CA ASN A 16 3.90 -6.36 27.39
C ASN A 16 3.35 -5.35 28.39
N ARG A 17 3.46 -4.04 28.08
CA ARG A 17 3.05 -2.95 28.98
C ARG A 17 2.69 -1.69 28.19
N MET A 18 2.00 -0.78 28.86
CA MET A 18 1.57 0.51 28.32
C MET A 18 2.69 1.29 27.60
N GLU A 19 3.89 1.30 28.18
CA GLU A 19 5.02 2.08 27.61
C GLU A 19 5.45 1.56 26.24
N ASP A 20 5.27 0.25 25.96
CA ASP A 20 5.58 -0.32 24.66
C ASP A 20 4.58 0.16 23.61
N VAL A 21 3.29 0.22 23.93
CA VAL A 21 2.24 0.80 23.07
C VAL A 21 2.52 2.26 22.78
N LYS A 22 2.83 3.07 23.81
CA LYS A 22 3.16 4.50 23.66
C LYS A 22 4.33 4.72 22.71
N LYS A 23 5.41 3.96 22.87
CA LYS A 23 6.59 4.06 21.99
C LYS A 23 6.25 3.78 20.53
N LEU A 24 5.43 2.77 20.25
CA LEU A 24 5.02 2.43 18.90
C LEU A 24 4.15 3.53 18.27
N ILE A 25 3.15 4.01 18.99
CA ILE A 25 2.27 5.09 18.49
C ILE A 25 3.07 6.38 18.27
N TYR A 26 3.93 6.78 19.22
CA TYR A 26 4.75 7.99 19.06
C TYR A 26 5.86 7.85 18.01
N ALA A 27 6.27 6.63 17.69
CA ALA A 27 7.15 6.36 16.56
C ALA A 27 6.42 6.43 15.19
N GLY A 28 5.10 6.67 15.18
CA GLY A 28 4.29 6.86 13.98
C GLY A 28 3.59 5.60 13.48
N CYS A 29 3.48 4.53 14.30
CA CYS A 29 2.63 3.39 13.94
C CYS A 29 1.17 3.84 13.88
N ALA A 30 0.50 3.52 12.78
CA ALA A 30 -0.92 3.81 12.60
C ALA A 30 -1.80 2.89 13.45
N LYS A 31 -1.35 1.65 13.67
CA LYS A 31 -2.07 0.62 14.43
C LYS A 31 -1.09 -0.19 15.28
N VAL A 32 -1.59 -0.70 16.40
CA VAL A 32 -0.84 -1.58 17.32
C VAL A 32 -1.72 -2.79 17.64
N ALA A 33 -1.21 -3.99 17.43
CA ALA A 33 -1.91 -5.24 17.72
C ALA A 33 -1.39 -5.87 19.03
N LEU A 34 -2.29 -6.02 20.00
CA LEU A 34 -2.04 -6.62 21.31
C LEU A 34 -2.26 -8.13 21.25
N ASN A 35 -1.25 -8.91 21.60
CA ASN A 35 -1.36 -10.38 21.62
C ASN A 35 -2.20 -10.87 22.81
N PHE A 36 -3.36 -11.43 22.54
CA PHE A 36 -4.34 -11.87 23.54
C PHE A 36 -4.01 -13.22 24.20
N SER A 37 -2.96 -13.92 23.74
CA SER A 37 -2.39 -15.03 24.52
C SER A 37 -1.77 -14.57 25.86
N LYS A 38 -1.64 -13.24 26.06
CA LYS A 38 -1.07 -12.64 27.28
C LYS A 38 -2.13 -11.88 28.05
N GLN A 39 -2.40 -12.30 29.27
CA GLN A 39 -3.36 -11.65 30.18
C GLN A 39 -3.07 -10.15 30.35
N SER A 40 -1.80 -9.76 30.45
CA SER A 40 -1.40 -8.36 30.57
C SER A 40 -1.84 -7.49 29.38
N ASN A 41 -1.94 -8.04 28.19
CA ASN A 41 -2.37 -7.32 27.00
C ASN A 41 -3.91 -7.18 26.94
N ILE A 42 -4.64 -8.16 27.46
CA ILE A 42 -6.10 -8.08 27.61
C ILE A 42 -6.44 -6.91 28.54
N GLU A 43 -5.76 -6.81 29.69
CA GLU A 43 -5.95 -5.73 30.67
C GLU A 43 -5.56 -4.35 30.13
N LEU A 44 -4.64 -4.27 29.18
CA LEU A 44 -4.19 -3.01 28.57
C LEU A 44 -5.16 -2.46 27.53
N LEU A 45 -5.99 -3.29 26.89
CA LEU A 45 -6.77 -2.87 25.72
C LEU A 45 -7.68 -1.68 26.01
N GLU A 46 -8.48 -1.74 27.07
CA GLU A 46 -9.43 -0.69 27.43
C GLU A 46 -8.72 0.65 27.68
N GLU A 47 -7.65 0.66 28.47
CA GLU A 47 -6.91 1.87 28.80
C GLU A 47 -6.27 2.48 27.54
N MET A 48 -5.64 1.65 26.69
CA MET A 48 -4.96 2.11 25.49
C MET A 48 -5.95 2.60 24.44
N SER A 49 -7.11 1.94 24.29
CA SER A 49 -8.18 2.38 23.42
C SER A 49 -8.73 3.75 23.82
N LYS A 50 -9.03 3.94 25.10
CA LYS A 50 -9.48 5.25 25.62
C LYS A 50 -8.46 6.37 25.42
N ARG A 51 -7.17 6.04 25.46
CA ARG A 51 -6.09 7.01 25.34
C ARG A 51 -5.73 7.38 23.92
N PHE A 52 -5.71 6.44 23.01
CA PHE A 52 -5.18 6.60 21.65
C PHE A 52 -6.23 6.49 20.54
N GLY A 53 -7.43 6.02 20.87
CA GLY A 53 -8.51 5.75 19.95
C GLY A 53 -8.64 4.26 19.62
N GLN A 54 -9.89 3.80 19.58
CA GLN A 54 -10.24 2.41 19.28
C GLN A 54 -9.69 1.97 17.92
N GLU A 55 -9.74 2.85 16.93
CA GLU A 55 -9.30 2.59 15.55
C GLU A 55 -7.81 2.25 15.41
N LYS A 56 -7.01 2.57 16.43
CA LYS A 56 -5.57 2.25 16.47
C LYS A 56 -5.24 0.96 17.20
N MET A 57 -6.16 0.46 18.02
CA MET A 57 -5.94 -0.75 18.82
C MET A 57 -6.49 -1.95 18.08
N TYR A 58 -5.61 -2.86 17.74
CA TYR A 58 -5.94 -4.18 17.18
C TYR A 58 -5.63 -5.26 18.21
N VAL A 59 -6.30 -6.39 18.12
CA VAL A 59 -6.01 -7.57 18.92
C VAL A 59 -5.48 -8.68 18.02
N CYS A 60 -4.41 -9.34 18.44
CA CYS A 60 -3.87 -10.51 17.76
C CYS A 60 -4.43 -11.75 18.46
N ILE A 61 -5.19 -12.56 17.73
CA ILE A 61 -5.89 -13.76 18.22
C ILE A 61 -5.25 -14.98 17.58
N SER A 62 -4.86 -15.94 18.41
CA SER A 62 -4.21 -17.19 18.01
C SER A 62 -5.06 -18.44 18.27
N SER A 63 -6.13 -18.33 19.04
CA SER A 63 -7.07 -19.42 19.25
C SER A 63 -8.53 -18.94 19.30
N PRO A 64 -9.51 -19.82 18.99
CA PRO A 64 -10.92 -19.48 19.08
C PRO A 64 -11.38 -19.08 20.50
N GLU A 65 -10.77 -19.67 21.52
CA GLU A 65 -11.05 -19.38 22.93
C GLU A 65 -10.67 -17.94 23.28
N GLU A 66 -9.50 -17.47 22.86
CA GLU A 66 -9.06 -16.07 23.05
C GLU A 66 -10.10 -15.08 22.55
N PHE A 67 -10.71 -15.35 21.39
CA PHE A 67 -11.76 -14.50 20.82
C PHE A 67 -13.06 -14.62 21.61
N THR A 68 -13.53 -15.85 21.86
CA THR A 68 -14.84 -16.11 22.47
C THR A 68 -14.92 -15.58 23.91
N GLU A 69 -13.86 -15.78 24.69
CA GLU A 69 -13.78 -15.33 26.08
C GLU A 69 -13.69 -13.81 26.23
N ASN A 70 -13.15 -13.12 25.22
CA ASN A 70 -12.91 -11.68 25.27
C ASN A 70 -13.78 -10.88 24.29
N LYS A 71 -14.83 -11.48 23.71
CA LYS A 71 -15.59 -10.91 22.63
C LYS A 71 -16.11 -9.50 22.93
N ASP A 72 -16.77 -9.30 24.05
CA ASP A 72 -17.36 -8.01 24.42
C ASP A 72 -16.26 -6.93 24.58
N LEU A 73 -15.15 -7.28 25.23
CA LEU A 73 -14.00 -6.38 25.39
C LEU A 73 -13.39 -5.99 24.02
N ILE A 74 -13.29 -6.94 23.09
CA ILE A 74 -12.76 -6.71 21.75
C ILE A 74 -13.72 -5.79 20.97
N GLU A 75 -15.02 -6.07 20.98
CA GLU A 75 -16.03 -5.25 20.28
C GLU A 75 -16.08 -3.81 20.82
N ASP A 76 -15.94 -3.63 22.13
CA ASP A 76 -15.99 -2.31 22.77
C ASP A 76 -14.72 -1.47 22.55
N TYR A 77 -13.55 -2.10 22.49
CA TYR A 77 -12.28 -1.35 22.56
C TYR A 77 -11.28 -1.62 21.43
N ALA A 78 -11.48 -2.60 20.57
CA ALA A 78 -10.61 -2.83 19.43
C ALA A 78 -11.20 -2.27 18.13
N GLY A 79 -10.36 -1.71 17.26
CA GLY A 79 -10.72 -1.27 15.92
C GLY A 79 -10.63 -2.39 14.86
N GLY A 80 -10.13 -3.57 15.25
CA GLY A 80 -10.05 -4.73 14.37
C GLY A 80 -9.23 -5.87 14.98
N ILE A 81 -9.18 -6.97 14.24
CA ILE A 81 -8.55 -8.21 14.64
C ILE A 81 -7.42 -8.56 13.66
N LEU A 82 -6.27 -8.97 14.18
CA LEU A 82 -5.24 -9.70 13.45
C LEU A 82 -5.40 -11.18 13.84
N ALA A 83 -6.03 -11.96 12.98
CA ALA A 83 -6.32 -13.37 13.22
C ALA A 83 -5.21 -14.24 12.64
N LEU A 84 -4.66 -15.16 13.44
CA LEU A 84 -3.72 -16.18 12.98
C LEU A 84 -4.48 -17.40 12.45
N ASP A 85 -3.81 -18.28 11.71
CA ASP A 85 -4.39 -19.44 11.01
C ASP A 85 -5.44 -20.25 11.81
N ALA A 86 -5.21 -20.40 13.13
CA ALA A 86 -6.08 -21.20 13.99
C ALA A 86 -7.53 -20.66 14.15
N VAL A 87 -7.76 -19.39 13.83
CA VAL A 87 -9.06 -18.73 14.07
C VAL A 87 -9.84 -18.40 12.78
N GLN A 88 -9.45 -18.92 11.62
CA GLN A 88 -10.10 -18.67 10.34
C GLN A 88 -11.60 -18.95 10.38
N ASN A 89 -12.02 -20.04 11.00
CA ASN A 89 -13.44 -20.44 11.13
C ASN A 89 -14.25 -19.53 12.07
N GLU A 90 -13.59 -18.75 12.93
CA GLU A 90 -14.23 -17.84 13.88
C GLU A 90 -14.41 -16.41 13.29
N VAL A 91 -13.78 -16.12 12.15
CA VAL A 91 -13.84 -14.81 11.48
C VAL A 91 -15.27 -14.43 11.12
N GLU A 92 -16.11 -15.38 10.75
CA GLU A 92 -17.53 -15.13 10.44
C GLU A 92 -18.29 -14.57 11.64
N LYS A 93 -17.90 -14.93 12.85
CA LYS A 93 -18.52 -14.46 14.10
C LYS A 93 -18.11 -13.02 14.45
N ALA A 94 -17.02 -12.54 13.89
CA ALA A 94 -16.51 -11.17 14.04
C ALA A 94 -17.08 -10.20 12.99
N SER A 95 -18.30 -10.43 12.50
CA SER A 95 -18.90 -9.76 11.32
C SER A 95 -19.03 -8.24 11.40
N SER A 96 -18.89 -7.63 12.56
CA SER A 96 -18.93 -6.17 12.76
C SER A 96 -17.55 -5.52 12.69
N MET A 97 -16.47 -6.29 12.72
CA MET A 97 -15.10 -5.80 12.83
C MET A 97 -14.28 -6.13 11.59
N GLN A 98 -13.29 -5.28 11.29
CA GLN A 98 -12.30 -5.56 10.26
C GLN A 98 -11.33 -6.64 10.75
N VAL A 99 -11.16 -7.68 9.96
CA VAL A 99 -10.22 -8.77 10.24
C VAL A 99 -9.10 -8.77 9.20
N ILE A 100 -7.87 -8.81 9.67
CA ILE A 100 -6.67 -9.09 8.86
C ILE A 100 -6.27 -10.53 9.17
N LEU A 101 -6.28 -11.39 8.17
CA LEU A 101 -5.81 -12.77 8.32
C LEU A 101 -4.29 -12.83 8.14
N HIS A 102 -3.59 -13.39 9.12
CA HIS A 102 -2.19 -13.74 9.00
C HIS A 102 -2.08 -15.23 8.74
N THR A 103 -1.57 -15.62 7.58
CA THR A 103 -1.54 -17.02 7.16
C THR A 103 -0.25 -17.38 6.43
N GLU A 104 0.20 -18.63 6.61
CA GLU A 104 1.29 -19.24 5.84
C GLU A 104 0.79 -19.88 4.53
N GLU A 105 -0.53 -19.84 4.25
CA GLU A 105 -1.10 -20.28 2.98
C GLU A 105 -0.57 -19.43 1.82
N ASN A 106 -0.22 -20.09 0.71
CA ASN A 106 0.32 -19.43 -0.48
C ASN A 106 -0.40 -19.80 -1.79
N HIS A 107 -1.46 -20.60 -1.74
CA HIS A 107 -2.28 -20.93 -2.92
C HIS A 107 -3.31 -19.84 -3.17
N LYS A 108 -3.28 -19.23 -4.36
CA LYS A 108 -4.14 -18.09 -4.73
C LYS A 108 -5.63 -18.40 -4.56
N GLU A 109 -6.05 -19.62 -4.91
CA GLU A 109 -7.45 -20.06 -4.83
C GLU A 109 -7.95 -20.10 -3.38
N THR A 110 -7.15 -20.67 -2.48
CA THR A 110 -7.48 -20.72 -1.04
C THR A 110 -7.54 -19.31 -0.45
N LEU A 111 -6.58 -18.46 -0.79
CA LEU A 111 -6.54 -17.07 -0.33
C LEU A 111 -7.73 -16.27 -0.83
N MET A 112 -8.19 -16.49 -2.07
CA MET A 112 -9.40 -15.86 -2.59
C MET A 112 -10.64 -16.30 -1.82
N GLU A 113 -10.78 -17.56 -1.47
CA GLU A 113 -11.91 -18.04 -0.67
C GLU A 113 -11.92 -17.39 0.72
N LEU A 114 -10.75 -17.23 1.35
CA LEU A 114 -10.64 -16.48 2.60
C LEU A 114 -11.06 -15.01 2.44
N MET A 115 -10.65 -14.35 1.37
CA MET A 115 -10.99 -12.95 1.09
C MET A 115 -12.48 -12.73 0.75
N LYS A 116 -13.23 -13.76 0.39
CA LYS A 116 -14.71 -13.66 0.18
C LYS A 116 -15.48 -13.53 1.47
N GLN A 117 -14.91 -13.88 2.62
CA GLN A 117 -15.56 -13.73 3.92
C GLN A 117 -15.78 -12.25 4.22
N LYS A 118 -17.00 -11.88 4.58
CA LYS A 118 -17.42 -10.47 4.73
C LYS A 118 -16.56 -9.67 5.73
N ALA A 119 -16.08 -10.29 6.80
CA ALA A 119 -15.30 -9.64 7.83
C ALA A 119 -13.81 -9.46 7.42
N VAL A 120 -13.32 -10.18 6.40
CA VAL A 120 -11.93 -10.14 6.00
C VAL A 120 -11.64 -8.89 5.17
N GLY A 121 -10.87 -7.99 5.76
CA GLY A 121 -10.44 -6.74 5.13
C GLY A 121 -8.99 -6.77 4.62
N GLY A 122 -8.26 -7.86 4.83
CA GLY A 122 -6.88 -7.98 4.35
C GLY A 122 -6.21 -9.30 4.69
N LEU A 123 -5.10 -9.55 3.98
CA LEU A 123 -4.22 -10.69 4.19
C LEU A 123 -2.82 -10.22 4.57
N SER A 124 -2.12 -11.01 5.37
CA SER A 124 -0.69 -10.89 5.66
C SER A 124 -0.08 -12.29 5.77
N GLY A 125 1.25 -12.39 5.75
CA GLY A 125 1.95 -13.68 5.89
C GLY A 125 2.78 -14.05 4.66
N ALA A 126 2.95 -15.35 4.43
CA ALA A 126 3.91 -15.89 3.46
C ALA A 126 3.67 -15.37 2.03
N PHE A 127 2.46 -15.48 1.51
CA PHE A 127 2.11 -15.05 0.16
C PHE A 127 2.41 -13.57 -0.10
N VAL A 128 1.99 -12.68 0.83
CA VAL A 128 2.16 -11.23 0.68
C VAL A 128 3.62 -10.80 0.81
N SER A 129 4.41 -11.58 1.56
CA SER A 129 5.83 -11.29 1.85
C SER A 129 6.81 -11.91 0.85
N ALA A 130 6.37 -12.83 0.01
CA ALA A 130 7.22 -13.50 -0.97
C ALA A 130 7.66 -12.53 -2.08
N SER A 131 8.94 -12.57 -2.42
CA SER A 131 9.56 -11.67 -3.39
C SER A 131 9.13 -11.92 -4.85
N ASP A 132 8.62 -13.10 -5.12
CA ASP A 132 8.15 -13.58 -6.43
C ASP A 132 6.62 -13.49 -6.60
N THR A 133 5.90 -13.04 -5.58
CA THR A 133 4.45 -12.85 -5.67
C THR A 133 4.10 -11.61 -6.48
N ASP A 134 3.33 -11.81 -7.55
CA ASP A 134 2.68 -10.73 -8.25
C ASP A 134 1.35 -10.36 -7.56
N LEU A 135 1.43 -9.36 -6.68
CA LEU A 135 0.26 -8.86 -5.96
C LEU A 135 -0.73 -8.14 -6.88
N THR A 136 -0.27 -7.61 -8.01
CA THR A 136 -1.13 -6.95 -9.00
C THR A 136 -2.01 -7.98 -9.67
N GLU A 137 -1.42 -9.09 -10.16
CA GLU A 137 -2.17 -10.21 -10.73
C GLU A 137 -3.19 -10.77 -9.72
N PHE A 138 -2.79 -10.93 -8.45
CA PHE A 138 -3.69 -11.42 -7.41
C PHE A 138 -4.86 -10.46 -7.13
N LYS A 139 -4.62 -9.16 -7.09
CA LYS A 139 -5.69 -8.15 -6.95
C LYS A 139 -6.66 -8.17 -8.13
N GLU A 140 -6.14 -8.29 -9.36
CA GLU A 140 -6.96 -8.43 -10.56
C GLU A 140 -7.85 -9.68 -10.49
N LEU A 141 -7.29 -10.80 -10.02
CA LEU A 141 -8.03 -12.03 -9.83
C LEU A 141 -9.14 -11.86 -8.77
N CYS A 142 -8.84 -11.20 -7.66
CA CYS A 142 -9.83 -10.85 -6.64
C CYS A 142 -10.97 -10.01 -7.22
N ARG A 143 -10.66 -8.96 -7.97
CA ARG A 143 -11.64 -8.09 -8.63
C ARG A 143 -12.55 -8.86 -9.58
N LYS A 144 -11.99 -9.70 -10.45
CA LYS A 144 -12.75 -10.56 -11.37
C LYS A 144 -13.71 -11.52 -10.66
N ASN A 145 -13.41 -11.86 -9.41
CA ASN A 145 -14.25 -12.70 -8.56
C ASN A 145 -15.17 -11.89 -7.60
N GLY A 146 -15.31 -10.58 -7.80
CA GLY A 146 -16.18 -9.71 -7.02
C GLY A 146 -15.67 -9.38 -5.61
N ILE A 147 -14.40 -9.64 -5.33
CA ILE A 147 -13.77 -9.29 -4.05
C ILE A 147 -13.28 -7.84 -4.15
N PRO A 148 -13.73 -6.93 -3.26
CA PRO A 148 -13.31 -5.54 -3.28
C PRO A 148 -11.82 -5.42 -2.90
N VAL A 149 -11.03 -4.85 -3.79
CA VAL A 149 -9.61 -4.58 -3.58
C VAL A 149 -9.24 -3.20 -4.13
N ASN A 150 -8.26 -2.55 -3.51
CA ASN A 150 -7.76 -1.28 -4.03
C ASN A 150 -6.89 -1.53 -5.28
N ILE A 151 -7.41 -1.13 -6.42
CA ILE A 151 -6.70 -1.07 -7.70
C ILE A 151 -6.79 0.36 -8.20
N SER A 152 -5.69 0.86 -8.75
CA SER A 152 -5.70 2.17 -9.41
C SER A 152 -6.29 2.01 -10.81
N GLU A 153 -7.37 2.73 -11.09
CA GLU A 153 -8.02 2.75 -12.40
C GLU A 153 -7.94 4.15 -13.00
N SER A 154 -7.91 4.22 -14.33
CA SER A 154 -8.01 5.50 -15.03
C SER A 154 -9.43 6.05 -14.89
N ALA A 155 -9.55 7.34 -14.64
CA ALA A 155 -10.84 8.04 -14.62
C ALA A 155 -11.43 8.25 -16.03
N ILE A 156 -10.60 8.11 -17.08
CA ILE A 156 -11.00 8.29 -18.48
C ILE A 156 -10.40 7.19 -19.35
N SER A 157 -10.98 6.99 -20.55
CA SER A 157 -10.46 6.05 -21.54
C SER A 157 -9.15 6.55 -22.15
N TRP A 158 -8.23 5.64 -22.52
CA TRP A 158 -7.01 6.00 -23.24
C TRP A 158 -7.29 6.74 -24.56
N SER A 159 -8.41 6.46 -25.21
CA SER A 159 -8.83 7.14 -26.45
C SER A 159 -9.14 8.65 -26.29
N GLU A 160 -9.28 9.11 -25.06
CA GLU A 160 -9.51 10.52 -24.74
C GLU A 160 -8.21 11.33 -24.61
N PHE A 161 -7.05 10.64 -24.58
CA PHE A 161 -5.74 11.29 -24.54
C PHE A 161 -5.37 11.83 -25.94
N LYS A 162 -4.82 13.01 -26.00
CA LYS A 162 -4.25 13.58 -27.22
C LYS A 162 -2.77 13.20 -27.32
N LEU A 163 -2.50 12.18 -28.10
CA LEU A 163 -1.17 11.65 -28.32
C LEU A 163 -0.41 12.45 -29.38
N ASN A 164 0.92 12.47 -29.28
CA ASN A 164 1.76 13.03 -30.33
C ASN A 164 1.79 12.11 -31.57
N SER A 165 2.55 12.51 -32.61
CA SER A 165 2.68 11.76 -33.88
C SER A 165 3.21 10.32 -33.71
N ASP A 166 3.88 10.04 -32.61
CA ASP A 166 4.45 8.72 -32.29
C ASP A 166 3.49 7.85 -31.45
N GLY A 167 2.28 8.33 -31.18
CA GLY A 167 1.30 7.66 -30.32
C GLY A 167 1.66 7.71 -28.83
N LEU A 168 2.43 8.71 -28.42
CA LEU A 168 2.92 8.86 -27.06
C LEU A 168 2.36 10.14 -26.40
N ILE A 169 2.21 10.10 -25.07
CA ILE A 169 1.92 11.27 -24.26
C ILE A 169 3.15 11.63 -23.40
N PRO A 170 3.53 12.91 -23.34
CA PRO A 170 4.57 13.36 -22.41
C PRO A 170 4.08 13.30 -20.96
N VAL A 171 5.01 13.00 -20.06
CA VAL A 171 4.77 12.93 -18.62
C VAL A 171 5.79 13.79 -17.90
N VAL A 172 5.31 14.85 -17.28
CA VAL A 172 6.09 15.69 -16.36
C VAL A 172 6.05 15.02 -14.99
N VAL A 173 7.21 14.67 -14.46
CA VAL A 173 7.32 13.97 -13.17
C VAL A 173 7.77 14.93 -12.10
N GLN A 174 7.00 15.01 -11.01
CA GLN A 174 7.20 15.95 -9.91
C GLN A 174 7.29 15.20 -8.58
N ASP A 175 8.20 15.60 -7.70
CA ASP A 175 8.23 15.09 -6.34
C ASP A 175 6.99 15.57 -5.57
N TYR A 176 6.25 14.66 -4.95
CA TYR A 176 4.95 14.97 -4.34
C TYR A 176 5.06 15.80 -3.04
N LYS A 177 6.24 15.82 -2.38
CA LYS A 177 6.48 16.59 -1.15
C LYS A 177 7.01 17.98 -1.41
N THR A 178 7.89 18.11 -2.41
CA THR A 178 8.64 19.34 -2.65
C THR A 178 8.13 20.11 -3.86
N ASP A 179 7.27 19.51 -4.68
CA ASP A 179 6.82 19.99 -5.99
C ASP A 179 7.97 20.26 -6.98
N GLU A 180 9.17 19.74 -6.71
CA GLU A 180 10.31 19.84 -7.62
C GLU A 180 10.08 18.96 -8.85
N VAL A 181 10.26 19.52 -10.03
CA VAL A 181 10.19 18.76 -11.28
C VAL A 181 11.45 17.90 -11.42
N LEU A 182 11.23 16.59 -11.49
CA LEU A 182 12.29 15.58 -11.47
C LEU A 182 12.77 15.21 -12.87
N MET A 183 11.85 14.96 -13.79
CA MET A 183 12.17 14.54 -15.14
C MET A 183 10.95 14.71 -16.07
N LEU A 184 11.19 14.56 -17.38
CA LEU A 184 10.17 14.37 -18.39
C LEU A 184 10.44 13.07 -19.13
N ALA A 185 9.38 12.29 -19.34
CA ALA A 185 9.42 11.04 -20.10
C ALA A 185 8.16 10.90 -20.96
N TYR A 186 7.96 9.73 -21.56
CA TYR A 186 6.81 9.47 -22.44
C TYR A 186 6.16 8.14 -22.07
N MET A 187 4.85 8.03 -22.29
CA MET A 187 4.09 6.81 -22.15
C MET A 187 3.32 6.49 -23.44
N ASN A 188 3.22 5.22 -23.75
CA ASN A 188 2.17 4.64 -24.57
C ASN A 188 1.08 4.06 -23.67
N GLU A 189 0.02 3.48 -24.21
CA GLU A 189 -1.08 2.88 -23.45
C GLU A 189 -0.60 1.80 -22.48
N GLU A 190 0.28 0.91 -22.95
CA GLU A 190 0.83 -0.19 -22.15
C GLU A 190 1.66 0.33 -20.95
N ALA A 191 2.48 1.38 -21.14
CA ALA A 191 3.24 2.01 -20.07
C ALA A 191 2.31 2.66 -19.03
N PHE A 192 1.24 3.31 -19.49
CA PHE A 192 0.24 3.91 -18.61
C PHE A 192 -0.50 2.86 -17.80
N GLN A 193 -1.00 1.79 -18.45
CA GLN A 193 -1.68 0.70 -17.75
C GLN A 193 -0.75 0.01 -16.74
N THR A 194 0.49 -0.32 -17.13
CA THR A 194 1.49 -0.89 -16.21
C THR A 194 1.77 0.01 -15.02
N THR A 195 1.74 1.34 -15.23
CA THR A 195 1.89 2.30 -14.13
C THR A 195 0.73 2.24 -13.15
N LEU A 196 -0.51 2.17 -13.63
CA LEU A 196 -1.70 2.04 -12.79
C LEU A 196 -1.68 0.73 -11.99
N ASP A 197 -1.37 -0.38 -12.66
CA ASP A 197 -1.39 -1.71 -12.08
C ASP A 197 -0.32 -1.89 -11.00
N SER A 198 0.90 -1.44 -11.28
CA SER A 198 2.05 -1.63 -10.38
C SER A 198 2.20 -0.54 -9.32
N GLY A 199 1.57 0.62 -9.50
CA GLY A 199 1.82 1.82 -8.68
C GLY A 199 3.23 2.40 -8.83
N LYS A 200 4.00 1.93 -9.83
CA LYS A 200 5.37 2.39 -10.13
C LYS A 200 5.40 3.02 -11.52
N MET A 201 6.08 4.15 -11.65
CA MET A 201 6.19 4.83 -12.94
C MET A 201 6.88 3.95 -13.97
N THR A 202 6.14 3.60 -15.00
CA THR A 202 6.61 2.89 -16.19
C THR A 202 6.46 3.81 -17.39
N TYR A 203 7.47 3.86 -18.23
CA TYR A 203 7.58 4.73 -19.38
C TYR A 203 7.82 3.94 -20.66
N TRP A 204 7.60 4.58 -21.81
CA TRP A 204 8.04 4.11 -23.10
C TRP A 204 9.40 4.73 -23.44
N SER A 205 10.40 3.91 -23.62
CA SER A 205 11.73 4.34 -24.08
C SER A 205 11.75 4.53 -25.60
N ARG A 206 11.73 5.77 -26.07
CA ARG A 206 11.73 6.10 -27.52
C ARG A 206 12.98 5.56 -28.24
N SER A 207 14.12 5.55 -27.57
CA SER A 207 15.39 5.09 -28.18
C SER A 207 15.51 3.57 -28.23
N ARG A 208 14.94 2.85 -27.21
CA ARG A 208 15.02 1.38 -27.12
C ARG A 208 13.76 0.70 -27.66
N GLN A 209 12.67 1.46 -27.86
CA GLN A 209 11.36 0.95 -28.27
C GLN A 209 10.85 -0.16 -27.34
N GLU A 210 10.94 0.08 -26.02
CA GLU A 210 10.53 -0.88 -25.00
C GLU A 210 9.97 -0.17 -23.75
N LEU A 211 9.22 -0.90 -22.95
CA LEU A 211 8.79 -0.46 -21.62
C LEU A 211 9.98 -0.32 -20.69
N TRP A 212 9.92 0.70 -19.85
CA TRP A 212 10.94 0.98 -18.85
C TRP A 212 10.32 1.41 -17.52
N THR A 213 10.28 0.50 -16.56
CA THR A 213 9.88 0.82 -15.19
C THR A 213 11.04 1.47 -14.44
N LYS A 214 10.82 2.68 -13.96
CA LYS A 214 11.83 3.47 -13.28
C LYS A 214 12.30 2.78 -12.00
N GLY A 215 13.62 2.58 -11.92
CA GLY A 215 14.26 2.02 -10.74
C GLY A 215 14.27 0.50 -10.66
N LEU A 216 13.75 -0.23 -11.64
CA LEU A 216 13.72 -1.70 -11.61
C LEU A 216 15.13 -2.31 -11.45
N THR A 217 16.13 -1.72 -12.10
CA THR A 217 17.53 -2.15 -12.02
C THR A 217 18.35 -1.39 -10.97
N SER A 218 18.11 -0.07 -10.84
CA SER A 218 18.92 0.81 -10.00
C SER A 218 18.43 0.94 -8.56
N GLY A 219 17.23 0.47 -8.24
CA GLY A 219 16.55 0.71 -6.97
C GLY A 219 15.97 2.13 -6.82
N HIS A 220 16.20 3.04 -7.79
CA HIS A 220 15.69 4.42 -7.75
C HIS A 220 14.26 4.49 -8.27
N VAL A 221 13.33 3.84 -7.57
CA VAL A 221 11.92 3.69 -7.94
C VAL A 221 11.16 5.01 -7.78
N GLN A 222 10.14 5.19 -8.60
CA GLN A 222 9.14 6.26 -8.49
C GLN A 222 7.77 5.64 -8.18
N TYR A 223 7.30 5.81 -6.94
CA TYR A 223 5.97 5.36 -6.55
C TYR A 223 4.94 6.44 -6.86
N VAL A 224 3.88 6.08 -7.59
CA VAL A 224 2.82 6.99 -7.99
C VAL A 224 2.02 7.47 -6.78
N LYS A 225 1.79 8.79 -6.70
CA LYS A 225 0.89 9.42 -5.73
C LYS A 225 -0.36 9.99 -6.40
N SER A 226 -0.20 10.61 -7.55
CA SER A 226 -1.30 11.03 -8.41
C SER A 226 -0.86 11.15 -9.86
N LEU A 227 -1.80 10.94 -10.77
CA LEU A 227 -1.70 11.24 -12.19
C LEU A 227 -2.81 12.22 -12.53
N THR A 228 -2.49 13.31 -13.21
CA THR A 228 -3.43 14.35 -13.60
C THR A 228 -3.15 14.76 -15.04
N LEU A 229 -4.18 14.87 -15.86
CA LEU A 229 -4.06 15.45 -17.19
C LEU A 229 -4.11 16.96 -17.13
N ASP A 230 -3.50 17.61 -18.10
CA ASP A 230 -3.69 19.04 -18.32
C ASP A 230 -5.05 19.34 -18.99
N CYS A 231 -5.30 20.60 -19.28
CA CYS A 231 -6.63 21.08 -19.70
C CYS A 231 -7.09 20.59 -21.07
N ASP A 232 -6.19 20.13 -21.92
CA ASP A 232 -6.50 19.65 -23.27
C ASP A 232 -6.06 18.19 -23.54
N ASN A 233 -5.72 17.46 -22.47
CA ASN A 233 -5.43 16.02 -22.42
C ASN A 233 -4.18 15.60 -23.22
N ASP A 234 -3.20 16.48 -23.40
CA ASP A 234 -1.97 16.20 -24.14
C ASP A 234 -0.73 15.99 -23.27
N THR A 235 -0.82 16.20 -21.94
CA THR A 235 0.30 16.07 -21.00
C THR A 235 -0.15 15.51 -19.66
N ILE A 236 0.58 14.54 -19.12
CA ILE A 236 0.37 14.00 -17.77
C ILE A 236 1.30 14.70 -16.79
N LEU A 237 0.76 15.21 -15.69
CA LEU A 237 1.51 15.52 -14.47
C LEU A 237 1.47 14.33 -13.52
N ALA A 238 2.62 13.70 -13.29
CA ALA A 238 2.76 12.61 -12.34
C ALA A 238 3.42 13.11 -11.06
N LYS A 239 2.72 13.11 -9.93
CA LYS A 239 3.33 13.30 -8.61
C LYS A 239 3.78 11.96 -8.06
N VAL A 240 5.05 11.87 -7.67
CA VAL A 240 5.69 10.61 -7.27
C VAL A 240 6.46 10.74 -5.95
N ALA A 241 6.54 9.63 -5.20
CA ALA A 241 7.54 9.46 -4.16
C ALA A 241 8.81 8.89 -4.81
N GLN A 242 9.84 9.74 -4.96
CA GLN A 242 11.11 9.36 -5.57
C GLN A 242 12.03 8.71 -4.55
N VAL A 243 12.52 7.51 -4.85
CA VAL A 243 13.60 6.85 -4.11
C VAL A 243 14.94 7.16 -4.79
N GLY A 244 15.89 7.75 -4.06
CA GLY A 244 17.19 8.10 -4.61
C GLY A 244 17.14 9.15 -5.72
N ALA A 245 18.06 9.06 -6.68
CA ALA A 245 18.20 10.02 -7.79
C ALA A 245 17.23 9.74 -8.94
N ALA A 246 16.52 10.76 -9.43
CA ALA A 246 15.70 10.62 -10.64
C ALA A 246 16.58 10.53 -11.91
N CYS A 247 17.67 11.30 -11.97
CA CYS A 247 18.56 11.32 -13.12
C CYS A 247 19.53 10.12 -13.12
N HIS A 248 19.80 9.57 -14.32
CA HIS A 248 20.79 8.51 -14.52
C HIS A 248 22.23 8.95 -14.18
N THR A 249 22.49 10.26 -14.13
CA THR A 249 23.80 10.83 -13.74
C THR A 249 23.98 10.93 -12.22
N GLY A 250 23.01 10.47 -11.42
CA GLY A 250 23.02 10.55 -9.96
C GLY A 250 22.49 11.86 -9.38
N ASN A 251 22.06 12.82 -10.21
CA ASN A 251 21.43 14.04 -9.73
C ASN A 251 19.97 13.79 -9.31
N LYS A 252 19.48 14.54 -8.31
CA LYS A 252 18.11 14.45 -7.83
C LYS A 252 17.08 14.68 -8.93
N THR A 253 17.32 15.65 -9.79
CA THR A 253 16.50 16.03 -10.94
C THR A 253 17.28 15.97 -12.24
N CYS A 254 16.61 15.79 -13.37
CA CYS A 254 17.19 15.94 -14.71
C CYS A 254 17.41 17.41 -15.11
N PHE A 255 16.78 18.36 -14.43
CA PHE A 255 16.79 19.78 -14.74
C PHE A 255 17.85 20.54 -13.92
N PHE A 256 19.12 20.20 -14.07
CA PHE A 256 20.24 20.79 -13.32
C PHE A 256 21.17 21.68 -14.17
N LYS A 257 20.91 21.86 -15.45
CA LYS A 257 21.71 22.69 -16.35
C LYS A 257 20.98 24.02 -16.63
N PRO A 258 21.39 25.14 -16.04
CA PRO A 258 20.76 26.44 -16.32
C PRO A 258 21.02 26.87 -17.76
N LEU A 259 19.98 27.27 -18.46
CA LEU A 259 20.10 27.89 -19.81
C LEU A 259 20.31 29.40 -19.74
N MET A 260 19.85 30.05 -18.68
CA MET A 260 19.97 31.48 -18.47
C MET A 260 20.57 31.75 -17.09
N LYS A 261 21.59 32.62 -17.05
CA LYS A 261 22.11 33.20 -15.81
C LYS A 261 21.51 34.61 -15.65
N LYS A 262 20.95 34.93 -14.49
CA LYS A 262 20.71 36.31 -14.08
C LYS A 262 22.02 36.83 -13.49
N GLU A 263 22.52 37.95 -13.97
CA GLU A 263 23.58 38.71 -13.36
C GLU A 263 23.09 39.38 -12.07
#